data_3ff5e622cc47fee8cb7eaf02fd5c2260
#
_entry.id   3ff5e622cc47fee8cb7eaf02fd5c2260
#
_cell.length_a   1.000
_cell.length_b   1.000
_cell.length_c   1.000
_cell.angle_alpha   90.00
_cell.angle_beta   90.00
_cell.angle_gamma   90.00
#
_symmetry.space_group_name_H-M   'P 1'
#
loop_
_entity.id
_entity.type
_entity.pdbx_description
1 polymer ?
#
loop_
_entity_poly.entity_id
_entity_poly.type
_entity_poly.pdbx_seq_one_letter_code
_entity_poly.pdbx_strand_id
1 'polypeptide(L)'
;MAYLLKRAHVVDPQVGLDDVRDVLIDGEKVAAVAESLDAPEGAEVIDASGKYLVPGLVDMHVHFRDPGFEYKETIETGARAATHGGFTDVATMPNTDPVTDNGAEVRYQIDRSRHAGLCHVRPIGALTVGEKGQTLAEIGDMVMEGAVAFSDDGHGVQSAGMMRTCMEYVSQFDKVVSAHCEVESLTTHGVINEGRASTRLGMFGWPALGEELEIYRDIELCRMTGCALHIAHISTEKGLELVRAAKAEGLPVTCEVTPHHLFLSEEDITVAYDTNLKMNPPLRTAADAAALVEGILDGSIDCVVTDHAPHAPHEKDCEWEIAFFGIV
;
A
#
# COMPACT_ATOMS: atom_id res chain seq x y z
N MET A 1 1.42 -18.58 26.75
CA MET A 1 0.01 -18.97 26.95
C MET A 1 -0.40 -19.74 25.72
N ALA A 2 -1.00 -20.91 25.90
CA ALA A 2 -1.42 -21.72 24.76
C ALA A 2 -2.91 -21.53 24.47
N TYR A 3 -3.27 -21.50 23.20
CA TYR A 3 -4.67 -21.45 22.73
C TYR A 3 -4.93 -22.63 21.80
N LEU A 4 -6.05 -23.31 22.01
CA LEU A 4 -6.51 -24.35 21.10
C LEU A 4 -7.80 -23.89 20.43
N LEU A 5 -7.69 -23.55 19.13
CA LEU A 5 -8.83 -23.22 18.28
C LEU A 5 -9.42 -24.53 17.75
N LYS A 6 -10.68 -24.81 18.12
CA LYS A 6 -11.35 -26.07 17.74
C LYS A 6 -12.27 -25.86 16.54
N ARG A 7 -12.17 -26.75 15.53
CA ARG A 7 -13.11 -26.84 14.42
C ARG A 7 -13.19 -25.57 13.56
N ALA A 8 -12.06 -24.85 13.42
CA ALA A 8 -11.97 -23.74 12.50
C ALA A 8 -11.92 -24.23 11.05
N HIS A 9 -12.57 -23.55 10.10
CA HIS A 9 -12.32 -23.72 8.69
C HIS A 9 -11.01 -23.00 8.35
N VAL A 10 -9.91 -23.77 8.31
CA VAL A 10 -8.57 -23.21 8.06
C VAL A 10 -8.34 -23.09 6.57
N VAL A 11 -7.97 -21.89 6.12
CA VAL A 11 -7.55 -21.63 4.74
C VAL A 11 -6.13 -21.09 4.79
N ASP A 12 -5.18 -21.88 4.29
CA ASP A 12 -3.77 -21.51 4.16
C ASP A 12 -3.29 -21.84 2.73
N PRO A 13 -3.26 -20.83 1.84
CA PRO A 13 -2.85 -21.02 0.45
C PRO A 13 -1.41 -21.48 0.29
N GLN A 14 -0.52 -21.15 1.22
CA GLN A 14 0.89 -21.50 1.14
C GLN A 14 1.11 -23.02 1.18
N VAL A 15 0.29 -23.73 1.94
CA VAL A 15 0.37 -25.20 2.06
C VAL A 15 -0.82 -25.89 1.38
N GLY A 16 -1.70 -25.16 0.70
CA GLY A 16 -2.87 -25.68 0.02
C GLY A 16 -3.91 -26.28 0.97
N LEU A 17 -4.00 -25.79 2.20
CA LEU A 17 -4.98 -26.23 3.19
C LEU A 17 -6.27 -25.42 3.06
N ASP A 18 -7.38 -26.10 2.87
CA ASP A 18 -8.74 -25.54 2.84
C ASP A 18 -9.70 -26.57 3.45
N ASP A 19 -9.73 -26.68 4.78
CA ASP A 19 -10.51 -27.70 5.47
C ASP A 19 -10.73 -27.38 6.95
N VAL A 20 -11.65 -28.09 7.61
CA VAL A 20 -11.91 -27.94 9.03
C VAL A 20 -10.80 -28.60 9.86
N ARG A 21 -10.14 -27.85 10.70
CA ARG A 21 -9.01 -28.28 11.54
C ARG A 21 -9.08 -27.70 12.94
N ASP A 22 -8.41 -28.38 13.87
CA ASP A 22 -8.00 -27.80 15.15
C ASP A 22 -6.62 -27.19 15.00
N VAL A 23 -6.39 -26.02 15.61
CA VAL A 23 -5.12 -25.32 15.57
C VAL A 23 -4.66 -25.01 17.00
N LEU A 24 -3.48 -25.50 17.36
CA LEU A 24 -2.82 -25.19 18.63
C LEU A 24 -1.80 -24.08 18.43
N ILE A 25 -1.95 -23.01 19.17
CA ILE A 25 -1.00 -21.90 19.26
C ILE A 25 -0.32 -21.97 20.61
N ASP A 26 1.01 -21.98 20.64
CA ASP A 26 1.80 -21.92 21.87
C ASP A 26 2.81 -20.75 21.78
N GLY A 27 2.59 -19.76 22.65
CA GLY A 27 3.29 -18.48 22.57
C GLY A 27 3.00 -17.78 21.24
N GLU A 28 4.05 -17.56 20.44
CA GLU A 28 3.99 -16.84 19.14
C GLU A 28 4.01 -17.80 17.93
N LYS A 29 3.77 -19.10 18.15
CA LYS A 29 3.89 -20.10 17.08
C LYS A 29 2.65 -20.96 16.96
N VAL A 30 2.30 -21.31 15.73
CA VAL A 30 1.40 -22.42 15.43
C VAL A 30 2.17 -23.71 15.74
N ALA A 31 1.79 -24.37 16.83
CA ALA A 31 2.47 -25.58 17.31
C ALA A 31 1.96 -26.85 16.60
N ALA A 32 0.68 -26.89 16.27
CA ALA A 32 0.09 -28.02 15.52
C ALA A 32 -1.19 -27.61 14.79
N VAL A 33 -1.43 -28.30 13.65
CA VAL A 33 -2.67 -28.24 12.88
C VAL A 33 -3.07 -29.69 12.57
N ALA A 34 -4.28 -30.11 12.99
CA ALA A 34 -4.75 -31.49 12.74
C ALA A 34 -6.28 -31.55 12.72
N GLU A 35 -6.84 -32.68 12.30
CA GLU A 35 -8.30 -32.92 12.33
C GLU A 35 -8.89 -32.83 13.75
N SER A 36 -8.12 -33.28 14.75
CA SER A 36 -8.46 -33.15 16.15
C SER A 36 -7.20 -33.10 17.02
N LEU A 37 -7.18 -32.20 17.98
CA LEU A 37 -6.12 -32.06 18.96
C LEU A 37 -6.66 -32.07 20.38
N ASP A 38 -5.93 -32.70 21.30
CA ASP A 38 -6.21 -32.59 22.73
C ASP A 38 -5.65 -31.26 23.25
N ALA A 39 -6.39 -30.63 24.15
CA ALA A 39 -5.93 -29.40 24.78
C ALA A 39 -4.79 -29.70 25.77
N PRO A 40 -3.61 -29.06 25.64
CA PRO A 40 -2.58 -29.12 26.67
C PRO A 40 -3.10 -28.58 27.99
N GLU A 41 -2.49 -29.01 29.10
CA GLU A 41 -2.84 -28.49 30.43
C GLU A 41 -2.65 -26.96 30.48
N GLY A 42 -3.70 -26.25 30.90
CA GLY A 42 -3.70 -24.79 31.02
C GLY A 42 -3.91 -24.03 29.70
N ALA A 43 -4.15 -24.72 28.57
CA ALA A 43 -4.50 -24.04 27.33
C ALA A 43 -5.95 -23.51 27.37
N GLU A 44 -6.16 -22.32 26.83
CA GLU A 44 -7.50 -21.79 26.56
C GLU A 44 -8.08 -22.44 25.32
N VAL A 45 -9.28 -23.00 25.43
CA VAL A 45 -9.98 -23.67 24.31
C VAL A 45 -11.02 -22.72 23.74
N ILE A 46 -10.90 -22.41 22.46
CA ILE A 46 -11.79 -21.52 21.71
C ILE A 46 -12.56 -22.35 20.69
N ASP A 47 -13.89 -22.38 20.77
CA ASP A 47 -14.72 -22.97 19.73
C ASP A 47 -14.80 -22.03 18.52
N ALA A 48 -14.15 -22.41 17.43
CA ALA A 48 -14.12 -21.69 16.18
C ALA A 48 -15.04 -22.30 15.10
N SER A 49 -16.02 -23.12 15.51
CA SER A 49 -16.97 -23.75 14.57
C SER A 49 -17.70 -22.70 13.74
N GLY A 50 -17.69 -22.89 12.40
CA GLY A 50 -18.31 -21.99 11.44
C GLY A 50 -17.56 -20.68 11.20
N LYS A 51 -16.34 -20.56 11.76
CA LYS A 51 -15.44 -19.42 11.49
C LYS A 51 -14.31 -19.84 10.57
N TYR A 52 -13.86 -18.91 9.74
CA TYR A 52 -12.64 -19.06 8.98
C TYR A 52 -11.43 -18.66 9.81
N LEU A 53 -10.36 -19.42 9.69
CA LEU A 53 -9.04 -19.09 10.24
C LEU A 53 -8.06 -19.00 9.08
N VAL A 54 -7.49 -17.84 8.91
CA VAL A 54 -6.55 -17.53 7.82
C VAL A 54 -5.27 -16.96 8.41
N PRO A 55 -4.14 -16.95 7.68
CA PRO A 55 -2.99 -16.13 8.03
C PRO A 55 -3.40 -14.66 8.20
N GLY A 56 -2.74 -13.93 9.11
CA GLY A 56 -2.99 -12.51 9.28
C GLY A 56 -2.78 -11.75 7.98
N LEU A 57 -3.64 -10.78 7.70
CA LEU A 57 -3.52 -9.95 6.50
C LEU A 57 -2.31 -9.01 6.60
N VAL A 58 -1.73 -8.68 5.44
CA VAL A 58 -0.63 -7.72 5.31
C VAL A 58 -1.09 -6.60 4.40
N ASP A 59 -0.94 -5.35 4.84
CA ASP A 59 -1.18 -4.17 4.02
C ASP A 59 0.14 -3.46 3.74
N MET A 60 0.53 -3.40 2.49
CA MET A 60 1.82 -2.85 2.10
C MET A 60 1.80 -1.34 1.83
N HIS A 61 0.63 -0.68 1.99
CA HIS A 61 0.48 0.72 1.65
C HIS A 61 -0.54 1.40 2.57
N VAL A 62 -0.05 2.09 3.62
CA VAL A 62 -0.87 2.88 4.54
C VAL A 62 -0.17 4.18 4.97
N HIS A 63 -0.97 5.19 5.36
CA HIS A 63 -0.48 6.48 5.83
C HIS A 63 -0.93 6.73 7.27
N PHE A 64 -0.12 6.37 8.24
CA PHE A 64 -0.47 6.54 9.66
C PHE A 64 -0.24 7.96 10.20
N ARG A 65 0.25 8.88 9.37
CA ARG A 65 0.31 10.31 9.67
C ARG A 65 1.15 10.73 10.89
N ASP A 66 1.80 9.81 11.56
CA ASP A 66 2.59 10.00 12.78
C ASP A 66 4.05 9.59 12.48
N PRO A 67 5.00 10.51 12.58
CA PRO A 67 4.94 11.83 13.23
C PRO A 67 4.35 12.96 12.36
N GLY A 68 3.88 14.02 13.04
CA GLY A 68 3.63 15.36 12.53
C GLY A 68 2.20 15.68 12.15
N PHE A 69 1.38 14.68 11.84
CA PHE A 69 -0.03 14.86 11.48
C PHE A 69 -0.96 14.03 12.36
N GLU A 70 -0.59 13.87 13.65
CA GLU A 70 -1.30 13.02 14.63
C GLU A 70 -2.76 13.42 14.84
N TYR A 71 -3.14 14.64 14.46
CA TYR A 71 -4.53 15.09 14.49
C TYR A 71 -5.41 14.40 13.45
N LYS A 72 -4.80 13.78 12.42
CA LYS A 72 -5.49 12.94 11.42
C LYS A 72 -5.54 11.49 11.89
N GLU A 73 -4.38 10.95 12.25
CA GLU A 73 -4.21 9.60 12.79
C GLU A 73 -2.85 9.47 13.49
N THR A 74 -2.79 8.59 14.49
CA THR A 74 -1.54 8.18 15.15
C THR A 74 -1.19 6.74 14.78
N ILE A 75 0.06 6.33 14.99
CA ILE A 75 0.47 4.93 14.83
C ILE A 75 -0.42 4.00 15.68
N GLU A 76 -0.81 4.40 16.89
CA GLU A 76 -1.68 3.58 17.75
C GLU A 76 -3.09 3.45 17.15
N THR A 77 -3.70 4.54 16.67
CA THR A 77 -5.08 4.49 16.12
C THR A 77 -5.13 3.73 14.81
N GLY A 78 -4.15 3.95 13.91
CA GLY A 78 -4.04 3.22 12.66
C GLY A 78 -3.77 1.73 12.87
N ALA A 79 -2.83 1.38 13.77
CA ALA A 79 -2.58 -0.01 14.14
C ALA A 79 -3.81 -0.69 14.76
N ARG A 80 -4.63 0.05 15.51
CA ARG A 80 -5.90 -0.44 16.06
C ARG A 80 -6.92 -0.72 14.97
N ALA A 81 -7.06 0.18 14.00
CA ALA A 81 -7.93 0.00 12.84
C ALA A 81 -7.48 -1.22 12.01
N ALA A 82 -6.19 -1.33 11.71
CA ALA A 82 -5.59 -2.46 10.99
C ALA A 82 -5.86 -3.79 11.70
N THR A 83 -5.59 -3.87 13.01
CA THR A 83 -5.83 -5.09 13.80
C THR A 83 -7.32 -5.47 13.81
N HIS A 84 -8.21 -4.48 13.89
CA HIS A 84 -9.66 -4.72 13.82
C HIS A 84 -10.08 -5.26 12.44
N GLY A 85 -9.38 -4.86 11.37
CA GLY A 85 -9.56 -5.40 10.02
C GLY A 85 -8.90 -6.77 9.78
N GLY A 86 -8.14 -7.30 10.76
CA GLY A 86 -7.45 -8.59 10.65
C GLY A 86 -6.02 -8.51 10.10
N PHE A 87 -5.47 -7.29 10.00
CA PHE A 87 -4.08 -7.10 9.57
C PHE A 87 -3.12 -7.30 10.75
N THR A 88 -2.07 -8.06 10.51
CA THR A 88 -0.98 -8.30 11.48
C THR A 88 0.26 -7.47 11.20
N ASP A 89 0.46 -7.07 9.96
CA ASP A 89 1.55 -6.23 9.49
C ASP A 89 1.03 -5.17 8.53
N VAL A 90 1.54 -3.95 8.67
CA VAL A 90 1.24 -2.84 7.76
C VAL A 90 2.52 -2.09 7.41
N ALA A 91 2.68 -1.68 6.15
CA ALA A 91 3.82 -0.86 5.73
C ALA A 91 3.40 0.61 5.60
N THR A 92 4.07 1.48 6.36
CA THR A 92 3.74 2.91 6.43
C THR A 92 4.56 3.71 5.45
N MET A 93 3.91 4.53 4.62
CA MET A 93 4.54 5.43 3.67
C MET A 93 5.30 6.58 4.38
N PRO A 94 6.35 7.12 3.75
CA PRO A 94 7.29 8.04 4.40
C PRO A 94 6.83 9.48 4.51
N ASN A 95 5.70 9.87 3.92
CA ASN A 95 5.18 11.25 3.83
C ASN A 95 4.63 11.81 5.16
N THR A 96 5.46 11.76 6.17
CA THR A 96 5.23 12.28 7.54
C THR A 96 5.91 13.65 7.71
N ASP A 97 5.82 14.27 8.90
CA ASP A 97 6.50 15.52 9.23
C ASP A 97 7.19 15.43 10.62
N PRO A 98 8.51 15.26 10.66
CA PRO A 98 9.43 15.19 9.53
C PRO A 98 9.21 13.95 8.64
N VAL A 99 9.61 14.05 7.37
CA VAL A 99 9.60 12.93 6.43
C VAL A 99 10.49 11.80 6.95
N THR A 100 10.08 10.56 6.75
CA THR A 100 10.85 9.36 7.14
C THR A 100 12.02 9.15 6.16
N ASP A 101 13.02 10.05 6.19
CA ASP A 101 14.18 10.08 5.29
C ASP A 101 15.51 9.74 5.96
N ASN A 102 15.48 9.31 7.22
CA ASN A 102 16.63 8.90 8.02
C ASN A 102 16.26 7.80 9.03
N GLY A 103 17.28 7.13 9.61
CA GLY A 103 17.08 6.00 10.53
C GLY A 103 16.38 6.36 11.84
N ALA A 104 16.49 7.62 12.31
CA ALA A 104 15.84 8.02 13.56
C ALA A 104 14.30 7.99 13.42
N GLU A 105 13.78 8.43 12.27
CA GLU A 105 12.34 8.40 11.99
C GLU A 105 11.82 6.96 11.80
N VAL A 106 12.60 6.09 11.15
CA VAL A 106 12.29 4.65 11.05
C VAL A 106 12.20 4.01 12.44
N ARG A 107 13.20 4.25 13.28
CA ARG A 107 13.22 3.74 14.67
C ARG A 107 12.05 4.26 15.48
N TYR A 108 11.72 5.54 15.36
CA TYR A 108 10.58 6.15 16.03
C TYR A 108 9.28 5.38 15.74
N GLN A 109 8.96 5.13 14.47
CA GLN A 109 7.73 4.42 14.09
C GLN A 109 7.72 2.97 14.61
N ILE A 110 8.85 2.26 14.54
CA ILE A 110 8.96 0.89 15.05
C ILE A 110 8.76 0.86 16.59
N ASP A 111 9.35 1.79 17.30
CA ASP A 111 9.22 1.86 18.77
C ASP A 111 7.79 2.24 19.19
N ARG A 112 7.14 3.14 18.45
CA ARG A 112 5.71 3.46 18.66
C ARG A 112 4.82 2.24 18.40
N SER A 113 5.08 1.49 17.33
CA SER A 113 4.38 0.23 17.02
C SER A 113 4.52 -0.80 18.15
N ARG A 114 5.75 -1.01 18.64
CA ARG A 114 6.00 -1.92 19.77
C ARG A 114 5.28 -1.49 21.04
N HIS A 115 5.23 -0.19 21.29
CA HIS A 115 4.52 0.36 22.46
C HIS A 115 3.00 0.16 22.34
N ALA A 116 2.44 0.33 21.17
CA ALA A 116 1.02 0.07 20.91
C ALA A 116 0.66 -1.42 21.09
N GLY A 117 1.57 -2.34 20.75
CA GLY A 117 1.40 -3.78 20.95
C GLY A 117 0.21 -4.39 20.17
N LEU A 118 -0.09 -3.81 19.01
CA LEU A 118 -1.19 -4.21 18.12
C LEU A 118 -0.64 -4.96 16.90
N CYS A 119 -0.76 -4.41 15.67
CA CYS A 119 -0.07 -4.96 14.51
C CYS A 119 1.39 -4.48 14.43
N HIS A 120 2.21 -5.12 13.59
CA HIS A 120 3.56 -4.66 13.31
C HIS A 120 3.53 -3.55 12.26
N VAL A 121 4.08 -2.40 12.60
CA VAL A 121 4.33 -1.33 11.63
C VAL A 121 5.72 -1.53 11.03
N ARG A 122 5.78 -1.57 9.69
CA ARG A 122 6.97 -1.77 8.86
C ARG A 122 7.23 -0.48 8.08
N PRO A 123 8.08 0.44 8.55
CA PRO A 123 8.29 1.71 7.86
C PRO A 123 8.90 1.52 6.47
N ILE A 124 8.36 2.24 5.50
CA ILE A 124 8.97 2.53 4.21
C ILE A 124 9.74 3.83 4.37
N GLY A 125 11.00 3.87 3.91
CA GLY A 125 11.82 5.08 3.95
C GLY A 125 11.66 5.90 2.68
N ALA A 126 11.89 7.22 2.76
CA ALA A 126 11.92 8.07 1.59
C ALA A 126 13.13 7.75 0.69
N LEU A 127 12.96 7.87 -0.62
CA LEU A 127 14.04 7.80 -1.61
C LEU A 127 14.91 9.05 -1.58
N THR A 128 14.28 10.21 -1.40
CA THR A 128 14.96 11.50 -1.42
C THR A 128 14.69 12.31 -0.15
N VAL A 129 15.62 13.17 0.20
CA VAL A 129 15.50 14.04 1.38
C VAL A 129 14.26 14.92 1.29
N GLY A 130 13.37 14.75 2.26
CA GLY A 130 12.10 15.47 2.33
C GLY A 130 11.17 15.21 1.14
N GLU A 131 11.34 14.08 0.42
CA GLU A 131 10.56 13.69 -0.78
C GLU A 131 10.60 14.77 -1.88
N LYS A 132 11.75 15.45 -2.03
CA LYS A 132 11.91 16.57 -2.98
C LYS A 132 12.48 16.17 -4.33
N GLY A 133 12.82 14.91 -4.55
CA GLY A 133 13.37 14.41 -5.80
C GLY A 133 14.76 14.98 -6.18
N GLN A 134 15.51 15.55 -5.23
CA GLN A 134 16.74 16.29 -5.52
C GLN A 134 18.01 15.67 -4.92
N THR A 135 17.92 15.11 -3.73
CA THR A 135 19.05 14.56 -2.98
C THR A 135 18.67 13.23 -2.40
N LEU A 136 19.53 12.22 -2.57
CA LEU A 136 19.32 10.89 -2.03
C LEU A 136 19.18 10.94 -0.50
N ALA A 137 18.19 10.23 0.05
CA ALA A 137 18.00 10.09 1.49
C ALA A 137 19.03 9.13 2.12
N GLU A 138 19.05 9.03 3.44
CA GLU A 138 19.97 8.17 4.19
C GLU A 138 19.52 6.68 4.17
N ILE A 139 19.36 6.13 2.94
CA ILE A 139 18.80 4.78 2.69
C ILE A 139 19.52 3.71 3.51
N GLY A 140 20.86 3.72 3.54
CA GLY A 140 21.64 2.71 4.29
C GLY A 140 21.36 2.76 5.80
N ASP A 141 21.22 3.94 6.38
CA ASP A 141 20.87 4.14 7.79
C ASP A 141 19.45 3.62 8.08
N MET A 142 18.49 3.95 7.21
CA MET A 142 17.12 3.47 7.33
C MET A 142 17.01 1.93 7.22
N VAL A 143 17.79 1.30 6.34
CA VAL A 143 17.87 -0.18 6.25
C VAL A 143 18.35 -0.79 7.56
N MET A 144 19.39 -0.21 8.17
CA MET A 144 19.93 -0.71 9.45
C MET A 144 18.92 -0.59 10.59
N GLU A 145 18.05 0.40 10.55
CA GLU A 145 16.97 0.61 11.53
C GLU A 145 15.68 -0.19 11.21
N GLY A 146 15.59 -0.82 10.06
CA GLY A 146 14.55 -1.78 9.74
C GLY A 146 13.53 -1.33 8.69
N ALA A 147 13.84 -0.31 7.88
CA ALA A 147 13.02 0.03 6.72
C ALA A 147 12.88 -1.16 5.77
N VAL A 148 11.66 -1.42 5.30
CA VAL A 148 11.35 -2.59 4.47
C VAL A 148 11.42 -2.32 2.98
N ALA A 149 11.14 -1.09 2.56
CA ALA A 149 11.11 -0.61 1.18
C ALA A 149 11.42 0.90 1.14
N PHE A 150 11.45 1.49 -0.05
CA PHE A 150 11.71 2.91 -0.25
C PHE A 150 10.74 3.51 -1.27
N SER A 151 10.22 4.71 -0.97
CA SER A 151 9.24 5.42 -1.79
C SER A 151 9.34 6.93 -1.55
N ASP A 152 9.00 7.75 -2.54
CA ASP A 152 8.60 9.15 -2.35
C ASP A 152 7.08 9.24 -2.64
N ASP A 153 6.28 8.49 -1.86
CA ASP A 153 4.86 8.35 -2.12
C ASP A 153 4.07 9.66 -1.98
N GLY A 154 3.14 9.85 -2.92
CA GLY A 154 2.38 11.08 -3.09
C GLY A 154 3.08 12.11 -3.99
N HIS A 155 4.37 11.88 -4.31
CA HIS A 155 5.18 12.75 -5.18
C HIS A 155 6.10 11.89 -6.03
N GLY A 156 5.93 11.46 -7.15
CA GLY A 156 6.89 10.67 -7.93
C GLY A 156 8.27 11.36 -8.02
N VAL A 157 9.35 10.58 -8.10
CA VAL A 157 10.69 11.13 -8.36
C VAL A 157 10.78 11.58 -9.81
N GLN A 158 10.53 12.85 -10.09
CA GLN A 158 10.38 13.41 -11.46
C GLN A 158 11.64 13.28 -12.33
N SER A 159 12.83 13.33 -11.70
CA SER A 159 14.09 13.20 -12.44
C SER A 159 14.44 11.74 -12.69
N ALA A 160 14.44 11.30 -13.94
CA ALA A 160 14.90 9.96 -14.33
C ALA A 160 16.33 9.65 -13.85
N GLY A 161 17.21 10.66 -13.82
CA GLY A 161 18.57 10.50 -13.31
C GLY A 161 18.61 10.27 -11.81
N MET A 162 17.77 10.96 -11.04
CA MET A 162 17.64 10.75 -9.59
C MET A 162 17.01 9.38 -9.31
N MET A 163 15.91 9.02 -9.96
CA MET A 163 15.27 7.71 -9.79
C MET A 163 16.25 6.57 -10.11
N ARG A 164 17.05 6.69 -11.19
CA ARG A 164 18.13 5.75 -11.45
C ARG A 164 19.11 5.63 -10.28
N THR A 165 19.57 6.76 -9.74
CA THR A 165 20.50 6.77 -8.60
C THR A 165 19.87 6.10 -7.37
N CYS A 166 18.59 6.38 -7.09
CA CYS A 166 17.83 5.72 -6.02
C CYS A 166 17.80 4.20 -6.21
N MET A 167 17.42 3.73 -7.40
CA MET A 167 17.35 2.30 -7.72
C MET A 167 18.72 1.62 -7.62
N GLU A 168 19.80 2.22 -8.16
CA GLU A 168 21.16 1.69 -8.07
C GLU A 168 21.61 1.58 -6.60
N TYR A 169 21.18 2.48 -5.72
CA TYR A 169 21.58 2.45 -4.31
C TYR A 169 20.70 1.49 -3.50
N VAL A 170 19.38 1.50 -3.69
CA VAL A 170 18.43 0.60 -3.00
C VAL A 170 18.74 -0.87 -3.31
N SER A 171 19.11 -1.19 -4.56
CA SER A 171 19.43 -2.56 -4.98
C SER A 171 20.59 -3.18 -4.21
N GLN A 172 21.51 -2.37 -3.67
CA GLN A 172 22.66 -2.87 -2.88
C GLN A 172 22.23 -3.50 -1.56
N PHE A 173 21.02 -3.21 -1.08
CA PHE A 173 20.47 -3.70 0.17
C PHE A 173 19.40 -4.77 -0.01
N ASP A 174 19.20 -5.26 -1.25
CA ASP A 174 18.16 -6.21 -1.59
C ASP A 174 16.75 -5.70 -1.15
N LYS A 175 16.50 -4.42 -1.42
CA LYS A 175 15.25 -3.73 -1.14
C LYS A 175 14.53 -3.36 -2.42
N VAL A 176 13.25 -3.04 -2.29
CA VAL A 176 12.37 -2.64 -3.39
C VAL A 176 12.14 -1.13 -3.39
N VAL A 177 12.06 -0.55 -4.58
CA VAL A 177 11.53 0.79 -4.80
C VAL A 177 10.04 0.67 -5.06
N SER A 178 9.20 1.28 -4.22
CA SER A 178 7.76 1.43 -4.46
C SER A 178 7.51 2.80 -5.09
N ALA A 179 7.04 2.81 -6.32
CA ALA A 179 6.92 4.03 -7.11
C ALA A 179 5.46 4.51 -7.15
N HIS A 180 5.21 5.69 -6.59
CA HIS A 180 4.03 6.48 -6.90
C HIS A 180 4.24 7.11 -8.28
N CYS A 181 3.55 6.60 -9.28
CA CYS A 181 3.81 6.97 -10.68
C CYS A 181 2.96 8.15 -11.10
N GLU A 182 3.58 9.33 -11.17
CA GLU A 182 2.91 10.57 -11.57
C GLU A 182 3.89 11.53 -12.24
N VAL A 183 3.71 11.83 -13.51
CA VAL A 183 4.40 12.94 -14.18
C VAL A 183 3.71 14.26 -13.78
N GLU A 184 4.19 14.90 -12.71
CA GLU A 184 3.57 16.09 -12.11
C GLU A 184 3.33 17.24 -13.11
N SER A 185 4.20 17.42 -14.11
CA SER A 185 4.04 18.45 -15.14
C SER A 185 2.81 18.25 -16.03
N LEU A 186 2.24 17.05 -16.09
CA LEU A 186 0.98 16.74 -16.78
C LEU A 186 -0.24 16.82 -15.87
N THR A 187 -0.06 16.58 -14.58
CA THR A 187 -1.15 16.43 -13.60
C THR A 187 -1.41 17.70 -12.79
N THR A 188 -0.51 18.68 -12.90
CA THR A 188 -0.63 19.98 -12.21
C THR A 188 -2.03 20.55 -12.35
N HIS A 189 -2.66 20.87 -11.22
CA HIS A 189 -4.04 21.34 -11.10
C HIS A 189 -5.14 20.30 -11.37
N GLY A 190 -4.82 19.07 -11.76
CA GLY A 190 -5.80 17.99 -11.88
C GLY A 190 -6.42 17.64 -10.54
N VAL A 191 -7.74 17.48 -10.50
CA VAL A 191 -8.48 17.13 -9.28
C VAL A 191 -9.44 15.96 -9.47
N ILE A 192 -9.55 15.47 -10.70
CA ILE A 192 -10.39 14.35 -11.12
C ILE A 192 -9.81 13.76 -12.40
N ASN A 193 -10.08 12.51 -12.73
CA ASN A 193 -9.64 11.91 -13.99
C ASN A 193 -9.99 12.77 -15.19
N GLU A 194 -9.03 12.99 -16.11
CA GLU A 194 -9.28 13.71 -17.34
C GLU A 194 -10.14 12.87 -18.30
N GLY A 195 -11.36 13.35 -18.57
CA GLY A 195 -12.26 12.62 -19.42
C GLY A 195 -13.68 13.21 -19.43
N ARG A 196 -14.66 12.32 -19.48
CA ARG A 196 -16.06 12.71 -19.55
C ARG A 196 -16.55 13.32 -18.24
N ALA A 197 -16.11 12.79 -17.10
CA ALA A 197 -16.51 13.28 -15.79
C ALA A 197 -15.94 14.69 -15.53
N SER A 198 -14.66 14.93 -15.77
CA SER A 198 -14.03 16.25 -15.61
C SER A 198 -14.70 17.32 -16.48
N THR A 199 -15.00 16.98 -17.74
CA THR A 199 -15.72 17.89 -18.66
C THR A 199 -17.15 18.17 -18.17
N ARG A 200 -17.89 17.13 -17.75
CA ARG A 200 -19.27 17.24 -17.24
C ARG A 200 -19.36 18.10 -15.98
N LEU A 201 -18.38 17.94 -15.09
CA LEU A 201 -18.37 18.60 -13.79
C LEU A 201 -17.64 19.97 -13.81
N GLY A 202 -16.98 20.29 -14.93
CA GLY A 202 -16.25 21.55 -15.09
C GLY A 202 -14.98 21.63 -14.24
N MET A 203 -14.34 20.47 -13.99
CA MET A 203 -13.15 20.35 -13.15
C MET A 203 -11.88 20.15 -14.00
N PHE A 204 -10.73 20.54 -13.44
CA PHE A 204 -9.44 20.28 -14.07
C PHE A 204 -9.15 18.77 -14.08
N GLY A 205 -8.88 18.27 -15.29
CA GLY A 205 -8.57 16.86 -15.51
C GLY A 205 -7.16 16.49 -15.12
N TRP A 206 -7.01 15.26 -14.64
CA TRP A 206 -5.76 14.59 -14.34
C TRP A 206 -5.55 13.46 -15.37
N PRO A 207 -4.71 13.66 -16.39
CA PRO A 207 -4.57 12.68 -17.47
C PRO A 207 -3.97 11.37 -16.98
N ALA A 208 -4.56 10.24 -17.36
CA ALA A 208 -4.04 8.90 -17.14
C ALA A 208 -2.61 8.73 -17.65
N LEU A 209 -2.29 9.42 -18.75
CA LEU A 209 -0.95 9.44 -19.34
C LEU A 209 0.15 9.85 -18.36
N GLY A 210 -0.17 10.65 -17.32
CA GLY A 210 0.80 11.03 -16.28
C GLY A 210 1.32 9.83 -15.50
N GLU A 211 0.44 8.90 -15.14
CA GLU A 211 0.79 7.63 -14.49
C GLU A 211 1.51 6.70 -15.48
N GLU A 212 0.95 6.50 -16.67
CA GLU A 212 1.44 5.55 -17.66
C GLU A 212 2.88 5.84 -18.11
N LEU A 213 3.23 7.12 -18.31
CA LEU A 213 4.58 7.53 -18.70
C LEU A 213 5.61 7.29 -17.60
N GLU A 214 5.24 7.49 -16.34
CA GLU A 214 6.16 7.24 -15.24
C GLU A 214 6.34 5.74 -15.01
N ILE A 215 5.28 4.94 -15.08
CA ILE A 215 5.36 3.48 -15.07
C ILE A 215 6.33 2.98 -16.15
N TYR A 216 6.18 3.47 -17.39
CA TYR A 216 7.08 3.09 -18.48
C TYR A 216 8.53 3.47 -18.19
N ARG A 217 8.77 4.71 -17.73
CA ARG A 217 10.11 5.20 -17.37
C ARG A 217 10.75 4.30 -16.31
N ASP A 218 10.02 3.97 -15.26
CA ASP A 218 10.57 3.25 -14.12
C ASP A 218 10.79 1.76 -14.43
N ILE A 219 9.98 1.16 -15.29
CA ILE A 219 10.24 -0.17 -15.84
C ILE A 219 11.56 -0.17 -16.67
N GLU A 220 11.82 0.85 -17.49
CA GLU A 220 13.07 0.95 -18.24
C GLU A 220 14.29 1.15 -17.31
N LEU A 221 14.11 1.91 -16.22
CA LEU A 221 15.15 2.05 -15.20
C LEU A 221 15.37 0.74 -14.40
N CYS A 222 14.30 0.02 -14.07
CA CYS A 222 14.39 -1.32 -13.49
C CYS A 222 15.17 -2.27 -14.40
N ARG A 223 14.87 -2.28 -15.71
CA ARG A 223 15.61 -3.09 -16.71
C ARG A 223 17.10 -2.76 -16.73
N MET A 224 17.45 -1.47 -16.60
CA MET A 224 18.83 -1.01 -16.64
C MET A 224 19.58 -1.29 -15.35
N THR A 225 18.96 -1.17 -14.19
CA THR A 225 19.61 -1.24 -12.87
C THR A 225 19.52 -2.62 -12.24
N GLY A 226 18.51 -3.42 -12.61
CA GLY A 226 18.16 -4.68 -11.96
C GLY A 226 17.51 -4.53 -10.58
N CYS A 227 17.19 -3.31 -10.16
CA CYS A 227 16.49 -3.05 -8.89
C CYS A 227 15.07 -3.60 -8.95
N ALA A 228 14.61 -4.23 -7.87
CA ALA A 228 13.21 -4.59 -7.74
C ALA A 228 12.34 -3.33 -7.70
N LEU A 229 11.29 -3.32 -8.53
CA LEU A 229 10.35 -2.21 -8.67
C LEU A 229 8.94 -2.68 -8.31
N HIS A 230 8.26 -1.93 -7.48
CA HIS A 230 6.85 -2.11 -7.17
C HIS A 230 6.08 -0.87 -7.64
N ILE A 231 5.07 -1.05 -8.48
CA ILE A 231 4.19 0.03 -8.91
C ILE A 231 3.06 0.15 -7.89
N ALA A 232 3.04 1.26 -7.15
CA ALA A 232 2.02 1.54 -6.15
C ALA A 232 0.67 1.83 -6.81
N HIS A 233 -0.42 1.41 -6.13
CA HIS A 233 -1.83 1.73 -6.44
C HIS A 233 -2.15 1.96 -7.93
N ILE A 234 -1.77 0.99 -8.80
CA ILE A 234 -2.01 1.10 -10.24
C ILE A 234 -3.49 1.37 -10.53
N SER A 235 -3.78 2.34 -11.42
CA SER A 235 -5.14 2.79 -11.66
C SER A 235 -5.61 2.67 -13.12
N THR A 236 -4.70 2.38 -14.07
CA THR A 236 -5.02 2.39 -15.50
C THR A 236 -4.82 1.04 -16.16
N GLU A 237 -5.69 0.67 -17.13
CA GLU A 237 -5.53 -0.51 -17.99
C GLU A 237 -4.17 -0.50 -18.69
N LYS A 238 -3.77 0.68 -19.22
CA LYS A 238 -2.50 0.82 -19.96
C LYS A 238 -1.29 0.63 -19.06
N GLY A 239 -1.32 1.13 -17.81
CA GLY A 239 -0.28 0.88 -16.82
C GLY A 239 -0.14 -0.62 -16.53
N LEU A 240 -1.25 -1.33 -16.38
CA LEU A 240 -1.25 -2.78 -16.19
C LEU A 240 -0.68 -3.55 -17.39
N GLU A 241 -0.97 -3.11 -18.63
CA GLU A 241 -0.34 -3.70 -19.83
C GLU A 241 1.19 -3.56 -19.81
N LEU A 242 1.71 -2.42 -19.36
CA LEU A 242 3.16 -2.19 -19.21
C LEU A 242 3.77 -3.14 -18.16
N VAL A 243 3.10 -3.32 -17.02
CA VAL A 243 3.53 -4.26 -15.98
C VAL A 243 3.49 -5.71 -16.50
N ARG A 244 2.43 -6.12 -17.21
CA ARG A 244 2.35 -7.44 -17.83
C ARG A 244 3.51 -7.71 -18.80
N ALA A 245 3.85 -6.73 -19.64
CA ALA A 245 4.97 -6.84 -20.55
C ALA A 245 6.30 -6.99 -19.81
N ALA A 246 6.55 -6.20 -18.77
CA ALA A 246 7.74 -6.28 -17.93
C ALA A 246 7.89 -7.64 -17.24
N LYS A 247 6.80 -8.16 -16.67
CA LYS A 247 6.76 -9.50 -16.03
C LYS A 247 7.03 -10.62 -17.04
N ALA A 248 6.47 -10.53 -18.25
CA ALA A 248 6.70 -11.49 -19.32
C ALA A 248 8.17 -11.53 -19.77
N GLU A 249 8.90 -10.44 -19.66
CA GLU A 249 10.34 -10.36 -19.88
C GLU A 249 11.18 -10.90 -18.69
N GLY A 250 10.56 -11.19 -17.55
CA GLY A 250 11.23 -11.66 -16.34
C GLY A 250 11.87 -10.55 -15.50
N LEU A 251 11.45 -9.29 -15.68
CA LEU A 251 11.92 -8.19 -14.86
C LEU A 251 11.35 -8.32 -13.43
N PRO A 252 12.08 -7.89 -12.40
CA PRO A 252 11.62 -7.91 -11.01
C PRO A 252 10.63 -6.76 -10.75
N VAL A 253 9.49 -6.79 -11.45
CA VAL A 253 8.42 -5.80 -11.34
C VAL A 253 7.19 -6.45 -10.71
N THR A 254 6.63 -5.78 -9.72
CA THR A 254 5.35 -6.11 -9.09
C THR A 254 4.44 -4.88 -9.08
N CYS A 255 3.15 -5.06 -8.83
CA CYS A 255 2.23 -3.95 -8.64
C CYS A 255 1.12 -4.29 -7.66
N GLU A 256 0.53 -3.25 -7.12
CA GLU A 256 -0.62 -3.32 -6.22
C GLU A 256 -1.81 -2.52 -6.78
N VAL A 257 -2.99 -2.84 -6.28
CA VAL A 257 -4.22 -2.10 -6.59
C VAL A 257 -5.02 -1.89 -5.31
N THR A 258 -5.81 -0.84 -5.26
CA THR A 258 -6.67 -0.56 -4.12
C THR A 258 -8.12 -0.99 -4.36
N PRO A 259 -8.92 -1.26 -3.31
CA PRO A 259 -10.33 -1.59 -3.46
C PRO A 259 -11.13 -0.50 -4.18
N HIS A 260 -10.81 0.78 -3.94
CA HIS A 260 -11.53 1.87 -4.59
C HIS A 260 -11.24 1.94 -6.10
N HIS A 261 -10.04 1.60 -6.59
CA HIS A 261 -9.76 1.50 -8.01
C HIS A 261 -10.37 0.24 -8.66
N LEU A 262 -10.66 -0.82 -7.88
CA LEU A 262 -11.34 -2.01 -8.38
C LEU A 262 -12.86 -1.83 -8.51
N PHE A 263 -13.49 -1.08 -7.60
CA PHE A 263 -14.95 -1.08 -7.46
C PHE A 263 -15.63 0.26 -7.71
N LEU A 264 -14.86 1.36 -7.80
CA LEU A 264 -15.37 2.69 -8.09
C LEU A 264 -14.77 3.22 -9.41
N SER A 265 -15.43 4.21 -9.98
CA SER A 265 -15.03 4.87 -11.23
C SER A 265 -15.29 6.38 -11.17
N GLU A 266 -14.80 7.12 -12.16
CA GLU A 266 -15.07 8.55 -12.31
C GLU A 266 -16.58 8.87 -12.42
N GLU A 267 -17.42 7.88 -12.77
CA GLU A 267 -18.86 8.05 -12.92
C GLU A 267 -19.59 8.10 -11.57
N ASP A 268 -18.97 7.56 -10.51
CA ASP A 268 -19.50 7.64 -9.14
C ASP A 268 -19.39 9.07 -8.57
N ILE A 269 -18.50 9.90 -9.16
CA ILE A 269 -18.37 11.31 -8.81
C ILE A 269 -19.49 12.09 -9.51
N THR A 270 -20.46 12.53 -8.72
CA THR A 270 -21.66 13.22 -9.19
C THR A 270 -21.59 14.72 -8.89
N VAL A 271 -22.65 15.46 -9.25
CA VAL A 271 -22.82 16.88 -8.89
C VAL A 271 -22.95 17.14 -7.38
N ALA A 272 -22.98 16.10 -6.56
CA ALA A 272 -22.91 16.24 -5.11
C ALA A 272 -21.49 16.56 -4.62
N TYR A 273 -20.46 16.32 -5.47
CA TYR A 273 -19.07 16.59 -5.18
C TYR A 273 -18.60 15.98 -3.84
N ASP A 274 -18.92 14.69 -3.63
CA ASP A 274 -18.51 13.97 -2.42
C ASP A 274 -16.98 13.84 -2.39
N THR A 275 -16.33 14.63 -1.57
CA THR A 275 -14.87 14.69 -1.43
C THR A 275 -14.26 13.41 -0.90
N ASN A 276 -15.03 12.49 -0.33
CA ASN A 276 -14.56 11.14 0.02
C ASN A 276 -14.20 10.31 -1.22
N LEU A 277 -14.63 10.72 -2.42
CA LEU A 277 -14.23 10.11 -3.70
C LEU A 277 -13.00 10.78 -4.33
N LYS A 278 -12.34 11.71 -3.61
CA LYS A 278 -11.12 12.38 -4.08
C LYS A 278 -9.88 11.70 -3.51
N MET A 279 -9.17 10.95 -4.37
CA MET A 279 -7.91 10.25 -4.04
C MET A 279 -6.88 10.43 -5.15
N ASN A 280 -5.63 10.06 -4.89
CA ASN A 280 -4.51 10.06 -5.84
C ASN A 280 -3.88 8.65 -5.90
N PRO A 281 -3.87 8.00 -7.08
CA PRO A 281 -4.43 8.42 -8.37
C PRO A 281 -5.95 8.60 -8.34
N PRO A 282 -6.52 9.45 -9.23
CA PRO A 282 -7.96 9.63 -9.25
C PRO A 282 -8.68 8.36 -9.74
N LEU A 283 -9.94 8.19 -9.33
CA LEU A 283 -10.81 7.15 -9.88
C LEU A 283 -10.87 7.28 -11.39
N ARG A 284 -10.54 6.21 -12.11
CA ARG A 284 -10.47 6.17 -13.57
C ARG A 284 -11.81 5.74 -14.17
N THR A 285 -11.81 5.35 -15.41
CA THR A 285 -13.01 4.86 -16.10
C THR A 285 -13.46 3.50 -15.58
N ALA A 286 -14.73 3.14 -15.80
CA ALA A 286 -15.22 1.81 -15.51
C ALA A 286 -14.47 0.70 -16.33
N ALA A 287 -13.91 1.05 -17.48
CA ALA A 287 -13.10 0.12 -18.28
C ALA A 287 -11.75 -0.15 -17.59
N ASP A 288 -11.09 0.89 -17.05
CA ASP A 288 -9.88 0.71 -16.26
C ASP A 288 -10.14 -0.18 -15.04
N ALA A 289 -11.19 0.10 -14.26
CA ALA A 289 -11.56 -0.71 -13.10
C ALA A 289 -11.79 -2.19 -13.48
N ALA A 290 -12.49 -2.45 -14.58
CA ALA A 290 -12.71 -3.82 -15.05
C ALA A 290 -11.40 -4.52 -15.45
N ALA A 291 -10.47 -3.81 -16.11
CA ALA A 291 -9.16 -4.35 -16.47
C ALA A 291 -8.31 -4.67 -15.24
N LEU A 292 -8.40 -3.85 -14.18
CA LEU A 292 -7.71 -4.12 -12.92
C LEU A 292 -8.28 -5.35 -12.19
N VAL A 293 -9.60 -5.56 -12.23
CA VAL A 293 -10.24 -6.79 -11.70
C VAL A 293 -9.70 -8.01 -12.44
N GLU A 294 -9.64 -7.97 -13.77
CA GLU A 294 -9.03 -9.06 -14.56
C GLU A 294 -7.55 -9.27 -14.20
N GLY A 295 -6.82 -8.18 -13.88
CA GLY A 295 -5.43 -8.24 -13.43
C GLY A 295 -5.22 -8.99 -12.11
N ILE A 296 -6.18 -8.89 -11.19
CA ILE A 296 -6.19 -9.71 -9.97
C ILE A 296 -6.47 -11.18 -10.32
N LEU A 297 -7.44 -11.44 -11.19
CA LEU A 297 -7.86 -12.81 -11.53
C LEU A 297 -6.79 -13.57 -12.32
N ASP A 298 -6.05 -12.91 -13.19
CA ASP A 298 -4.98 -13.52 -13.98
C ASP A 298 -3.60 -13.52 -13.30
N GLY A 299 -3.49 -12.89 -12.11
CA GLY A 299 -2.27 -12.81 -11.31
C GLY A 299 -1.25 -11.79 -11.84
N SER A 300 -1.62 -10.90 -12.76
CA SER A 300 -0.73 -9.82 -13.19
C SER A 300 -0.63 -8.69 -12.16
N ILE A 301 -1.63 -8.53 -11.30
CA ILE A 301 -1.55 -7.70 -10.08
C ILE A 301 -1.22 -8.61 -8.91
N ASP A 302 -0.21 -8.25 -8.11
CA ASP A 302 0.36 -9.12 -7.09
C ASP A 302 -0.40 -9.06 -5.76
N CYS A 303 -0.97 -7.91 -5.42
CA CYS A 303 -1.69 -7.73 -4.16
C CYS A 303 -2.72 -6.61 -4.21
N VAL A 304 -3.61 -6.64 -3.22
CA VAL A 304 -4.55 -5.57 -2.91
C VAL A 304 -4.08 -4.90 -1.64
N VAL A 305 -4.01 -3.58 -1.66
CA VAL A 305 -3.63 -2.72 -0.52
C VAL A 305 -4.74 -1.71 -0.25
N THR A 306 -4.77 -1.10 0.92
CA THR A 306 -5.86 -0.17 1.21
C THR A 306 -5.58 1.25 0.73
N ASP A 307 -4.32 1.66 0.71
CA ASP A 307 -3.95 3.08 0.64
C ASP A 307 -4.73 3.89 1.69
N HIS A 308 -4.80 3.34 2.91
CA HIS A 308 -5.45 4.00 4.03
C HIS A 308 -4.79 5.35 4.29
N ALA A 309 -5.45 6.41 3.85
CA ALA A 309 -4.92 7.77 3.83
C ALA A 309 -5.88 8.75 4.53
N PRO A 310 -5.98 8.68 5.86
CA PRO A 310 -6.96 9.44 6.62
C PRO A 310 -6.70 10.94 6.61
N HIS A 311 -7.80 11.70 6.64
CA HIS A 311 -7.83 13.14 6.78
C HIS A 311 -8.81 13.56 7.87
N ALA A 312 -8.52 14.71 8.49
CA ALA A 312 -9.45 15.28 9.47
C ALA A 312 -10.77 15.71 8.78
N PRO A 313 -11.91 15.63 9.47
CA PRO A 313 -13.21 15.96 8.85
C PRO A 313 -13.25 17.29 8.12
N HIS A 314 -12.60 18.33 8.67
CA HIS A 314 -12.58 19.67 8.06
C HIS A 314 -11.72 19.74 6.77
N GLU A 315 -10.84 18.77 6.52
CA GLU A 315 -10.03 18.66 5.31
C GLU A 315 -10.80 17.97 4.16
N LYS A 316 -11.88 17.28 4.49
CA LYS A 316 -12.79 16.62 3.53
C LYS A 316 -14.14 17.36 3.41
N ASP A 317 -14.63 18.02 4.47
CA ASP A 317 -15.87 18.80 4.47
C ASP A 317 -15.61 20.23 3.94
N CYS A 318 -15.22 20.31 2.68
CA CYS A 318 -14.89 21.56 1.97
C CYS A 318 -15.15 21.41 0.46
N GLU A 319 -14.88 22.48 -0.31
CA GLU A 319 -15.01 22.38 -1.77
C GLU A 319 -14.05 21.37 -2.37
N TRP A 320 -14.48 20.71 -3.46
CA TRP A 320 -13.72 19.63 -4.10
C TRP A 320 -12.29 20.03 -4.47
N GLU A 321 -12.08 21.23 -5.00
CA GLU A 321 -10.77 21.70 -5.46
C GLU A 321 -9.74 21.75 -4.33
N ILE A 322 -10.17 22.12 -3.11
CA ILE A 322 -9.29 22.28 -1.96
C ILE A 322 -9.25 21.08 -1.02
N ALA A 323 -10.21 20.13 -1.16
CA ALA A 323 -10.19 18.91 -0.37
C ALA A 323 -8.90 18.10 -0.61
N PHE A 324 -8.34 17.56 0.45
CA PHE A 324 -7.16 16.69 0.34
C PHE A 324 -7.49 15.38 -0.37
N PHE A 325 -6.50 14.85 -1.08
CA PHE A 325 -6.55 13.52 -1.67
C PHE A 325 -6.35 12.45 -0.58
N GLY A 326 -7.18 11.43 -0.56
CA GLY A 326 -7.09 10.30 0.36
C GLY A 326 -8.46 9.77 0.78
N ILE A 327 -8.47 8.51 1.17
CA ILE A 327 -9.65 7.74 1.57
C ILE A 327 -9.31 6.84 2.75
N VAL A 328 -10.29 6.39 3.51
CA VAL A 328 -10.19 5.41 4.61
C VAL A 328 -11.05 4.20 4.32
#